data_f81ec00d9366214eb1652d2cc9c487da
#
_entry.id   f81ec00d9366214eb1652d2cc9c487da
#
_cell.length_a   1.000
_cell.length_b   1.000
_cell.length_c   1.000
_cell.angle_alpha   90.00
_cell.angle_beta   90.00
_cell.angle_gamma   90.00
#
_symmetry.space_group_name_H-M   'P 1'
#
loop_
_entity.id
_entity.type
_entity.pdbx_description
1 polymer ?
#
loop_
_entity_poly.entity_id
_entity_poly.type
_entity_poly.pdbx_seq_one_letter_code
_entity_poly.pdbx_strand_id
1 'polypeptide(L)'
;KGCTLMTLPCAEEPTLPMLEAALATARPFAPDWVVALGGGAVLDMGKALAALIPSATPLMDHLEVVGRGLPLSTAPLPLIALPTTAGTGAEVTKNAVIGLPDHRRKVSLRDDRMLARLAIVDPALTDHCPWKVTLASGLDAVVQVIEPYLSARANDFTDALARPAIARGLTALHRLSQGEDATARDELAWVSLCGGLALANAGLGAVHGLAGPI
;
A
#
# COMPACT_ATOMS: atom_id res chain seq x y z
N LYS A 1 20.55 14.02 -19.54
CA LYS A 1 19.35 13.68 -20.38
C LYS A 1 18.13 13.96 -19.52
N GLY A 2 17.15 14.73 -20.08
CA GLY A 2 15.90 15.03 -19.37
C GLY A 2 15.00 13.79 -19.32
N CYS A 3 14.15 13.69 -18.27
CA CYS A 3 13.05 12.74 -18.21
C CYS A 3 11.76 13.41 -18.70
N THR A 4 10.93 12.69 -19.44
CA THR A 4 9.57 13.11 -19.75
C THR A 4 8.67 12.56 -18.64
N LEU A 5 7.81 13.39 -18.06
CA LEU A 5 6.91 13.01 -16.99
C LEU A 5 5.45 13.11 -17.45
N MET A 6 4.66 12.13 -17.03
CA MET A 6 3.21 12.15 -17.04
C MET A 6 2.72 12.03 -15.59
N THR A 7 1.82 12.90 -15.17
CA THR A 7 1.23 12.86 -13.83
C THR A 7 -0.22 12.42 -13.92
N LEU A 8 -0.58 11.43 -13.11
CA LEU A 8 -1.95 10.94 -12.95
C LEU A 8 -2.37 11.13 -11.48
N PRO A 9 -3.35 11.99 -11.19
CA PRO A 9 -3.84 12.18 -9.82
C PRO A 9 -4.65 10.97 -9.35
N CYS A 10 -4.53 10.64 -8.05
CA CYS A 10 -5.32 9.62 -7.39
C CYS A 10 -5.74 10.17 -6.02
N ALA A 11 -6.98 10.64 -5.89
CA ALA A 11 -7.48 11.30 -4.69
C ALA A 11 -8.18 10.34 -3.71
N GLU A 12 -8.52 9.14 -4.15
CA GLU A 12 -9.26 8.13 -3.39
C GLU A 12 -8.77 6.72 -3.73
N GLU A 13 -9.27 5.71 -3.01
CA GLU A 13 -8.92 4.32 -3.30
C GLU A 13 -9.23 3.94 -4.76
N PRO A 14 -8.29 3.27 -5.46
CA PRO A 14 -8.46 2.96 -6.86
C PRO A 14 -9.65 2.02 -7.08
N THR A 15 -10.53 2.41 -7.99
CA THR A 15 -11.61 1.54 -8.47
C THR A 15 -11.28 0.99 -9.85
N LEU A 16 -11.98 -0.07 -10.27
CA LEU A 16 -11.83 -0.64 -11.61
C LEU A 16 -11.96 0.43 -12.71
N PRO A 17 -13.02 1.27 -12.75
CA PRO A 17 -13.15 2.30 -13.77
C PRO A 17 -12.00 3.34 -13.74
N MET A 18 -11.55 3.75 -12.55
CA MET A 18 -10.42 4.69 -12.41
C MET A 18 -9.14 4.09 -12.97
N LEU A 19 -8.87 2.83 -12.67
CA LEU A 19 -7.68 2.14 -13.15
C LEU A 19 -7.72 1.93 -14.66
N GLU A 20 -8.87 1.57 -15.24
CA GLU A 20 -9.05 1.45 -16.68
C GLU A 20 -8.82 2.78 -17.40
N ALA A 21 -9.35 3.89 -16.89
CA ALA A 21 -9.12 5.23 -17.43
C ALA A 21 -7.63 5.63 -17.34
N ALA A 22 -6.98 5.36 -16.21
CA ALA A 22 -5.56 5.62 -16.02
C ALA A 22 -4.69 4.79 -16.98
N LEU A 23 -5.02 3.51 -17.20
CA LEU A 23 -4.34 2.64 -18.16
C LEU A 23 -4.50 3.13 -19.60
N ALA A 24 -5.71 3.57 -19.97
CA ALA A 24 -5.96 4.13 -21.30
C ALA A 24 -5.09 5.36 -21.59
N THR A 25 -4.81 6.16 -20.56
CA THR A 25 -3.94 7.34 -20.66
C THR A 25 -2.45 6.96 -20.62
N ALA A 26 -2.06 6.03 -19.74
CA ALA A 26 -0.66 5.70 -19.50
C ALA A 26 -0.04 4.83 -20.60
N ARG A 27 -0.79 3.91 -21.19
CA ARG A 27 -0.27 2.99 -22.23
C ARG A 27 0.28 3.70 -23.47
N PRO A 28 -0.39 4.71 -24.07
CA PRO A 28 0.18 5.46 -25.19
C PRO A 28 1.44 6.24 -24.85
N PHE A 29 1.61 6.64 -23.57
CA PHE A 29 2.81 7.30 -23.09
C PHE A 29 4.02 6.35 -23.01
N ALA A 30 3.79 5.05 -22.90
CA ALA A 30 4.79 3.98 -22.81
C ALA A 30 5.90 4.27 -21.78
N PRO A 31 5.57 4.43 -20.48
CA PRO A 31 6.56 4.77 -19.47
C PRO A 31 7.55 3.62 -19.22
N ASP A 32 8.79 3.96 -18.90
CA ASP A 32 9.82 3.01 -18.46
C ASP A 32 9.73 2.71 -16.95
N TRP A 33 9.18 3.64 -16.17
CA TRP A 33 9.08 3.59 -14.72
C TRP A 33 7.74 4.14 -14.25
N VAL A 34 7.29 3.65 -13.10
CA VAL A 34 6.19 4.24 -12.33
C VAL A 34 6.74 4.78 -11.04
N VAL A 35 6.36 6.01 -10.68
CA VAL A 35 6.65 6.62 -9.38
C VAL A 35 5.33 6.88 -8.68
N ALA A 36 5.11 6.27 -7.54
CA ALA A 36 3.93 6.46 -6.71
C ALA A 36 4.30 7.28 -5.47
N LEU A 37 3.86 8.53 -5.42
CA LEU A 37 4.06 9.45 -4.29
C LEU A 37 2.70 9.77 -3.68
N GLY A 38 2.41 9.24 -2.50
CA GLY A 38 1.11 9.45 -1.84
C GLY A 38 0.80 8.42 -0.76
N GLY A 39 -0.42 8.43 -0.26
CA GLY A 39 -0.92 7.43 0.69
C GLY A 39 -1.18 6.07 0.05
N GLY A 40 -1.70 5.11 0.83
CA GLY A 40 -1.95 3.74 0.38
C GLY A 40 -2.72 3.63 -0.94
N ALA A 41 -3.73 4.47 -1.15
CA ALA A 41 -4.50 4.54 -2.40
C ALA A 41 -3.62 4.83 -3.62
N VAL A 42 -2.71 5.80 -3.50
CA VAL A 42 -1.77 6.16 -4.59
C VAL A 42 -0.76 5.05 -4.83
N LEU A 43 -0.27 4.42 -3.76
CA LEU A 43 0.66 3.29 -3.87
C LEU A 43 0.02 2.10 -4.54
N ASP A 44 -1.23 1.79 -4.21
CA ASP A 44 -2.00 0.71 -4.85
C ASP A 44 -2.29 1.01 -6.33
N MET A 45 -2.69 2.24 -6.66
CA MET A 45 -2.84 2.68 -8.05
C MET A 45 -1.52 2.53 -8.82
N GLY A 46 -0.41 2.97 -8.23
CA GLY A 46 0.93 2.87 -8.83
C GLY A 46 1.37 1.42 -9.08
N LYS A 47 1.16 0.52 -8.09
CA LYS A 47 1.44 -0.92 -8.23
C LYS A 47 0.59 -1.55 -9.34
N ALA A 48 -0.71 -1.23 -9.38
CA ALA A 48 -1.63 -1.73 -10.40
C ALA A 48 -1.24 -1.23 -11.80
N LEU A 49 -0.90 0.05 -11.94
CA LEU A 49 -0.42 0.61 -13.20
C LEU A 49 0.89 -0.04 -13.64
N ALA A 50 1.87 -0.17 -12.74
CA ALA A 50 3.13 -0.84 -13.05
C ALA A 50 2.92 -2.27 -13.56
N ALA A 51 1.97 -3.01 -12.97
CA ALA A 51 1.65 -4.38 -13.35
C ALA A 51 0.91 -4.48 -14.69
N LEU A 52 0.00 -3.54 -14.98
CA LEU A 52 -0.98 -3.68 -16.04
C LEU A 52 -0.66 -2.87 -17.30
N ILE A 53 0.18 -1.84 -17.24
CA ILE A 53 0.61 -1.11 -18.44
C ILE A 53 1.21 -2.06 -19.47
N PRO A 54 2.15 -2.96 -19.14
CA PRO A 54 2.73 -3.88 -20.12
C PRO A 54 1.83 -5.10 -20.42
N SER A 55 0.74 -5.31 -19.70
CA SER A 55 -0.13 -6.47 -19.87
C SER A 55 -1.20 -6.22 -20.92
N ALA A 56 -1.37 -7.18 -21.85
CA ALA A 56 -2.49 -7.21 -22.77
C ALA A 56 -3.72 -7.95 -22.20
N THR A 57 -3.56 -8.65 -21.07
CA THR A 57 -4.63 -9.41 -20.42
C THR A 57 -5.58 -8.45 -19.70
N PRO A 58 -6.90 -8.65 -19.77
CA PRO A 58 -7.86 -7.84 -19.04
C PRO A 58 -7.59 -7.87 -17.54
N LEU A 59 -7.75 -6.71 -16.88
CA LEU A 59 -7.55 -6.57 -15.43
C LEU A 59 -8.36 -7.61 -14.64
N MET A 60 -9.64 -7.80 -15.01
CA MET A 60 -10.54 -8.75 -14.32
C MET A 60 -9.98 -10.17 -14.26
N ASP A 61 -9.20 -10.59 -15.25
CA ASP A 61 -8.62 -11.93 -15.24
C ASP A 61 -7.58 -12.14 -14.14
N HIS A 62 -6.95 -11.06 -13.67
CA HIS A 62 -5.92 -11.11 -12.63
C HIS A 62 -6.48 -10.91 -11.21
N LEU A 63 -7.72 -10.40 -11.07
CA LEU A 63 -8.30 -10.11 -9.74
C LEU A 63 -8.68 -11.39 -9.00
N GLU A 64 -8.43 -11.38 -7.69
CA GLU A 64 -8.87 -12.44 -6.79
C GLU A 64 -10.39 -12.40 -6.60
N VAL A 65 -11.00 -13.50 -6.18
CA VAL A 65 -12.40 -13.66 -5.75
C VAL A 65 -13.44 -13.47 -6.86
N VAL A 66 -13.45 -12.36 -7.58
CA VAL A 66 -14.44 -12.05 -8.64
C VAL A 66 -13.89 -12.24 -10.04
N GLY A 67 -12.58 -12.24 -10.19
CA GLY A 67 -11.89 -12.53 -11.43
C GLY A 67 -11.45 -14.00 -11.51
N ARG A 68 -10.51 -14.26 -12.39
CA ARG A 68 -9.94 -15.61 -12.60
C ARG A 68 -8.70 -15.87 -11.75
N GLY A 69 -8.16 -14.86 -11.07
CA GLY A 69 -6.95 -14.95 -10.25
C GLY A 69 -5.72 -15.39 -11.04
N LEU A 70 -5.65 -15.08 -12.33
CA LEU A 70 -4.52 -15.48 -13.17
C LEU A 70 -3.27 -14.69 -12.81
N PRO A 71 -2.09 -15.32 -12.84
CA PRO A 71 -0.83 -14.60 -12.64
C PRO A 71 -0.62 -13.59 -13.77
N LEU A 72 0.18 -12.56 -13.51
CA LEU A 72 0.54 -11.58 -14.53
C LEU A 72 1.26 -12.26 -15.70
N SER A 73 0.83 -11.98 -16.91
CA SER A 73 1.41 -12.55 -18.14
C SER A 73 2.76 -11.90 -18.51
N THR A 74 2.98 -10.66 -18.06
CA THR A 74 4.19 -9.88 -18.31
C THR A 74 4.82 -9.41 -17.02
N ALA A 75 6.11 -9.09 -17.03
CA ALA A 75 6.79 -8.48 -15.90
C ALA A 75 6.25 -7.06 -15.70
N PRO A 76 5.93 -6.64 -14.46
CA PRO A 76 5.61 -5.27 -14.13
C PRO A 76 6.72 -4.29 -14.51
N LEU A 77 6.35 -3.05 -14.80
CA LEU A 77 7.31 -1.95 -14.86
C LEU A 77 7.95 -1.74 -13.47
N PRO A 78 9.20 -1.28 -13.42
CA PRO A 78 9.82 -0.94 -12.14
C PRO A 78 9.07 0.20 -11.47
N LEU A 79 8.80 0.04 -10.16
CA LEU A 79 8.05 0.98 -9.33
C LEU A 79 8.97 1.60 -8.27
N ILE A 80 8.88 2.91 -8.09
CA ILE A 80 9.39 3.62 -6.91
C ILE A 80 8.19 4.03 -6.07
N ALA A 81 8.17 3.64 -4.80
CA ALA A 81 7.10 3.93 -3.85
C ALA A 81 7.57 4.91 -2.79
N LEU A 82 6.85 6.03 -2.64
CA LEU A 82 7.12 7.07 -1.64
C LEU A 82 5.82 7.32 -0.84
N PRO A 83 5.66 6.69 0.34
CA PRO A 83 4.46 6.88 1.16
C PRO A 83 4.42 8.28 1.77
N THR A 84 3.23 8.92 1.79
CA THR A 84 2.96 10.19 2.47
C THR A 84 1.99 10.03 3.64
N THR A 85 1.65 8.81 3.99
CA THR A 85 0.92 8.41 5.20
C THR A 85 1.63 7.25 5.86
N ALA A 86 1.60 7.18 7.17
CA ALA A 86 2.11 6.05 7.94
C ALA A 86 0.92 5.16 8.35
N GLY A 87 0.70 4.06 7.64
CA GLY A 87 -0.46 3.19 7.84
C GLY A 87 -0.29 1.82 7.22
N THR A 88 -0.61 1.70 5.95
CA THR A 88 -0.74 0.43 5.24
C THR A 88 0.57 -0.32 4.99
N GLY A 89 1.73 0.34 5.03
CA GLY A 89 2.99 -0.26 4.62
C GLY A 89 3.00 -0.77 3.16
N ALA A 90 2.14 -0.18 2.31
CA ALA A 90 1.90 -0.64 0.95
C ALA A 90 3.16 -0.57 0.06
N GLU A 91 4.14 0.24 0.42
CA GLU A 91 5.43 0.38 -0.26
C GLU A 91 6.29 -0.90 -0.24
N VAL A 92 6.02 -1.81 0.70
CA VAL A 92 6.74 -3.09 0.85
C VAL A 92 5.83 -4.31 0.73
N THR A 93 4.62 -4.14 0.18
CA THR A 93 3.70 -5.25 -0.08
C THR A 93 3.55 -5.53 -1.59
N LYS A 94 3.15 -6.74 -1.93
CA LYS A 94 3.07 -7.27 -3.31
C LYS A 94 1.67 -7.29 -3.91
N ASN A 95 0.75 -6.54 -3.32
CA ASN A 95 -0.64 -6.44 -3.77
C ASN A 95 -1.09 -4.99 -3.91
N ALA A 96 -2.13 -4.79 -4.69
CA ALA A 96 -2.89 -3.55 -4.79
C ALA A 96 -4.36 -3.86 -4.55
N VAL A 97 -5.02 -3.07 -3.70
CA VAL A 97 -6.45 -3.21 -3.40
C VAL A 97 -7.24 -2.38 -4.40
N ILE A 98 -8.17 -3.01 -5.10
CA ILE A 98 -9.00 -2.40 -6.13
C ILE A 98 -10.47 -2.51 -5.74
N GLY A 99 -11.16 -1.38 -5.71
CA GLY A 99 -12.61 -1.31 -5.51
C GLY A 99 -13.34 -1.76 -6.77
N LEU A 100 -14.35 -2.61 -6.61
CA LEU A 100 -15.26 -3.04 -7.66
C LEU A 100 -16.67 -2.58 -7.31
N PRO A 101 -17.09 -1.38 -7.75
CA PRO A 101 -18.39 -0.80 -7.39
C PRO A 101 -19.56 -1.72 -7.74
N ASP A 102 -19.55 -2.32 -8.94
CA ASP A 102 -20.62 -3.21 -9.42
C ASP A 102 -20.76 -4.48 -8.57
N HIS A 103 -19.68 -4.92 -7.95
CA HIS A 103 -19.64 -6.08 -7.07
C HIS A 103 -19.78 -5.71 -5.59
N ARG A 104 -19.76 -4.40 -5.26
CA ARG A 104 -19.71 -3.88 -3.87
C ARG A 104 -18.61 -4.56 -3.05
N ARG A 105 -17.42 -4.71 -3.63
CA ARG A 105 -16.29 -5.41 -3.02
C ARG A 105 -14.98 -4.68 -3.29
N LYS A 106 -14.04 -4.88 -2.38
CA LYS A 106 -12.62 -4.60 -2.59
C LYS A 106 -11.90 -5.93 -2.78
N VAL A 107 -11.05 -6.02 -3.79
CA VAL A 107 -10.30 -7.24 -4.12
C VAL A 107 -8.83 -6.90 -4.36
N SER A 108 -7.97 -7.88 -4.20
CA SER A 108 -6.55 -7.69 -4.46
C SER A 108 -6.17 -8.14 -5.88
N LEU A 109 -5.38 -7.30 -6.55
CA LEU A 109 -4.44 -7.71 -7.58
C LEU A 109 -3.15 -8.08 -6.86
N ARG A 110 -2.62 -9.29 -7.08
CA ARG A 110 -1.47 -9.77 -6.32
C ARG A 110 -0.53 -10.59 -7.21
N ASP A 111 0.76 -10.25 -7.15
CA ASP A 111 1.85 -11.03 -7.77
C ASP A 111 3.16 -10.69 -7.04
N ASP A 112 4.05 -11.67 -6.85
CA ASP A 112 5.32 -11.45 -6.16
C ASP A 112 6.19 -10.39 -6.83
N ARG A 113 6.03 -10.21 -8.14
CA ARG A 113 6.75 -9.22 -8.95
C ARG A 113 6.23 -7.79 -8.80
N MET A 114 5.13 -7.58 -8.07
CA MET A 114 4.55 -6.24 -7.82
C MET A 114 5.23 -5.52 -6.64
N LEU A 115 6.22 -6.12 -5.99
CA LEU A 115 7.03 -5.41 -5.01
C LEU A 115 7.72 -4.21 -5.66
N ALA A 116 7.70 -3.06 -4.97
CA ALA A 116 8.40 -1.89 -5.45
C ALA A 116 9.91 -2.18 -5.62
N ARG A 117 10.48 -1.71 -6.73
CA ARG A 117 11.93 -1.80 -6.97
C ARG A 117 12.71 -0.97 -5.95
N LEU A 118 12.11 0.12 -5.49
CA LEU A 118 12.63 1.00 -4.46
C LEU A 118 11.46 1.55 -3.63
N ALA A 119 11.52 1.39 -2.31
CA ALA A 119 10.68 2.06 -1.35
C ALA A 119 11.51 3.14 -0.65
N ILE A 120 11.06 4.38 -0.70
CA ILE A 120 11.71 5.52 -0.04
C ILE A 120 10.75 5.99 1.05
N VAL A 121 11.02 5.59 2.29
CA VAL A 121 10.22 5.97 3.45
C VAL A 121 10.91 7.16 4.11
N ASP A 122 10.48 8.35 3.71
CA ASP A 122 10.91 9.61 4.32
C ASP A 122 9.78 10.10 5.24
N PRO A 123 9.96 10.07 6.58
CA PRO A 123 8.93 10.50 7.52
C PRO A 123 8.47 11.95 7.30
N ALA A 124 9.34 12.83 6.81
CA ALA A 124 9.00 14.22 6.52
C ALA A 124 7.88 14.35 5.47
N LEU A 125 7.69 13.34 4.60
CA LEU A 125 6.56 13.32 3.67
C LEU A 125 5.20 13.13 4.38
N THR A 126 5.20 12.78 5.66
CA THR A 126 3.99 12.67 6.49
C THR A 126 3.73 13.91 7.35
N ASP A 127 4.64 14.90 7.35
CA ASP A 127 4.50 16.13 8.12
C ASP A 127 3.20 16.86 7.77
N HIS A 128 2.53 17.37 8.80
CA HIS A 128 1.25 18.08 8.68
C HIS A 128 0.13 17.27 8.01
N CYS A 129 0.26 15.94 7.87
CA CYS A 129 -0.85 15.10 7.46
C CYS A 129 -2.04 15.33 8.42
N PRO A 130 -3.27 15.59 7.91
CA PRO A 130 -4.42 15.90 8.74
C PRO A 130 -4.64 14.85 9.83
N TRP A 131 -4.96 15.31 11.07
CA TRP A 131 -5.11 14.42 12.22
C TRP A 131 -6.05 13.23 11.97
N LYS A 132 -7.19 13.46 11.29
CA LYS A 132 -8.12 12.37 10.95
C LYS A 132 -7.46 11.28 10.12
N VAL A 133 -6.62 11.65 9.16
CA VAL A 133 -5.87 10.70 8.33
C VAL A 133 -4.77 10.03 9.15
N THR A 134 -4.00 10.81 9.90
CA THR A 134 -2.95 10.30 10.79
C THR A 134 -3.49 9.30 11.80
N LEU A 135 -4.65 9.58 12.42
CA LEU A 135 -5.27 8.67 13.39
C LEU A 135 -5.72 7.37 12.73
N ALA A 136 -6.45 7.47 11.61
CA ALA A 136 -6.97 6.29 10.93
C ALA A 136 -5.83 5.41 10.40
N SER A 137 -4.86 6.01 9.68
CA SER A 137 -3.71 5.27 9.15
C SER A 137 -2.80 4.74 10.25
N GLY A 138 -2.58 5.51 11.31
CA GLY A 138 -1.71 5.10 12.41
C GLY A 138 -2.30 3.98 13.27
N LEU A 139 -3.63 3.97 13.48
CA LEU A 139 -4.32 2.82 14.10
C LEU A 139 -4.21 1.58 13.21
N ASP A 140 -4.34 1.74 11.90
CA ASP A 140 -4.11 0.67 10.93
C ASP A 140 -2.69 0.12 11.05
N ALA A 141 -1.66 0.99 11.08
CA ALA A 141 -0.27 0.58 11.27
C ALA A 141 -0.06 -0.22 12.57
N VAL A 142 -0.67 0.21 13.68
CA VAL A 142 -0.58 -0.49 14.97
C VAL A 142 -1.25 -1.87 14.91
N VAL A 143 -2.45 -1.96 14.33
CA VAL A 143 -3.14 -3.24 14.16
C VAL A 143 -2.34 -4.15 13.22
N GLN A 144 -1.74 -3.58 12.18
CA GLN A 144 -0.95 -4.30 11.19
C GLN A 144 0.38 -4.85 11.72
N VAL A 145 0.85 -4.41 12.89
CA VAL A 145 1.96 -5.08 13.60
C VAL A 145 1.45 -6.07 14.65
N ILE A 146 0.25 -5.86 15.22
CA ILE A 146 -0.35 -6.78 16.20
C ILE A 146 -0.79 -8.09 15.54
N GLU A 147 -1.51 -8.02 14.43
CA GLU A 147 -2.07 -9.21 13.79
C GLU A 147 -1.00 -10.21 13.29
N PRO A 148 0.08 -9.79 12.58
CA PRO A 148 1.17 -10.69 12.24
C PRO A 148 1.87 -11.30 13.44
N TYR A 149 2.01 -10.54 14.55
CA TYR A 149 2.59 -11.03 15.80
C TYR A 149 1.76 -12.15 16.44
N LEU A 150 0.43 -12.12 16.26
CA LEU A 150 -0.51 -13.12 16.77
C LEU A 150 -0.86 -14.19 15.71
N SER A 151 -0.29 -14.09 14.52
CA SER A 151 -0.59 -15.00 13.41
C SER A 151 -0.05 -16.41 13.68
N ALA A 152 -0.78 -17.43 13.21
CA ALA A 152 -0.26 -18.80 13.16
C ALA A 152 1.00 -18.95 12.26
N ARG A 153 1.31 -17.95 11.43
CA ARG A 153 2.50 -17.87 10.58
C ARG A 153 3.58 -16.93 11.15
N ALA A 154 3.41 -16.45 12.39
CA ALA A 154 4.42 -15.65 13.08
C ALA A 154 5.77 -16.39 13.11
N ASN A 155 6.84 -15.65 13.03
CA ASN A 155 8.20 -16.19 13.03
C ASN A 155 9.16 -15.16 13.64
N ASP A 156 10.39 -15.59 13.96
CA ASP A 156 11.36 -14.74 14.65
C ASP A 156 11.63 -13.41 13.94
N PHE A 157 11.59 -13.39 12.60
CA PHE A 157 11.78 -12.15 11.83
C PHE A 157 10.59 -11.18 12.02
N THR A 158 9.36 -11.68 11.86
CA THR A 158 8.16 -10.84 12.03
C THR A 158 7.98 -10.39 13.48
N ASP A 159 8.33 -11.23 14.46
CA ASP A 159 8.25 -10.91 15.88
C ASP A 159 9.27 -9.85 16.28
N ALA A 160 10.49 -9.91 15.73
CA ALA A 160 11.53 -8.91 15.96
C ALA A 160 11.11 -7.51 15.45
N LEU A 161 10.32 -7.43 14.38
CA LEU A 161 9.76 -6.18 13.86
C LEU A 161 8.52 -5.73 14.65
N ALA A 162 7.58 -6.62 14.85
CA ALA A 162 6.26 -6.30 15.40
C ALA A 162 6.31 -5.93 16.89
N ARG A 163 7.03 -6.70 17.71
CA ARG A 163 7.07 -6.54 19.16
C ARG A 163 7.49 -5.14 19.62
N PRO A 164 8.60 -4.54 19.15
CA PRO A 164 8.94 -3.17 19.51
C PRO A 164 8.03 -2.13 18.85
N ALA A 165 7.44 -2.43 17.68
CA ALA A 165 6.61 -1.51 16.94
C ALA A 165 5.26 -1.22 17.61
N ILE A 166 4.66 -2.21 18.31
CA ILE A 166 3.36 -2.05 18.97
C ILE A 166 3.39 -0.88 19.98
N ALA A 167 4.33 -0.90 20.92
CA ALA A 167 4.43 0.15 21.96
C ALA A 167 4.80 1.51 21.35
N ARG A 168 5.70 1.55 20.36
CA ARG A 168 6.11 2.77 19.67
C ARG A 168 4.97 3.41 18.91
N GLY A 169 4.16 2.63 18.18
CA GLY A 169 3.03 3.14 17.42
C GLY A 169 1.97 3.80 18.28
N LEU A 170 1.60 3.19 19.40
CA LEU A 170 0.65 3.77 20.37
C LEU A 170 1.19 5.06 21.00
N THR A 171 2.47 5.07 21.36
CA THR A 171 3.12 6.26 21.94
C THR A 171 3.20 7.40 20.91
N ALA A 172 3.57 7.10 19.68
CA ALA A 172 3.64 8.08 18.58
C ALA A 172 2.27 8.70 18.29
N LEU A 173 1.22 7.87 18.20
CA LEU A 173 -0.16 8.35 18.00
C LEU A 173 -0.62 9.24 19.17
N HIS A 174 -0.31 8.86 20.41
CA HIS A 174 -0.64 9.69 21.57
C HIS A 174 0.06 11.05 21.50
N ARG A 175 1.34 11.11 21.16
CA ARG A 175 2.07 12.38 20.98
C ARG A 175 1.48 13.23 19.87
N LEU A 176 1.21 12.65 18.69
CA LEU A 176 0.58 13.33 17.58
C LEU A 176 -0.84 13.82 17.86
N SER A 177 -1.55 13.23 18.82
CA SER A 177 -2.85 13.75 19.28
C SER A 177 -2.75 15.06 20.05
N GLN A 178 -1.58 15.38 20.58
CA GLN A 178 -1.31 16.63 21.31
C GLN A 178 -0.79 17.75 20.41
N GLY A 179 -0.36 17.43 19.18
CA GLY A 179 0.18 18.38 18.21
C GLY A 179 1.19 17.74 17.28
N GLU A 180 1.71 18.52 16.37
CA GLU A 180 2.73 18.04 15.42
C GLU A 180 4.04 17.74 16.15
N ASP A 181 4.63 16.60 15.84
CA ASP A 181 5.84 16.07 16.48
C ASP A 181 6.63 15.23 15.48
N ALA A 182 7.75 15.77 14.98
CA ALA A 182 8.59 15.13 13.98
C ALA A 182 9.12 13.76 14.44
N THR A 183 9.53 13.63 15.71
CA THR A 183 9.99 12.33 16.23
C THR A 183 8.86 11.30 16.26
N ALA A 184 7.63 11.73 16.57
CA ALA A 184 6.48 10.84 16.53
C ALA A 184 6.09 10.45 15.08
N ARG A 185 6.33 11.36 14.10
CA ARG A 185 6.21 11.01 12.66
C ARG A 185 7.24 9.96 12.27
N ASP A 186 8.51 10.11 12.67
CA ASP A 186 9.58 9.12 12.42
C ASP A 186 9.19 7.74 12.99
N GLU A 187 8.74 7.71 14.25
CA GLU A 187 8.33 6.46 14.90
C GLU A 187 7.13 5.82 14.19
N LEU A 188 6.13 6.60 13.80
CA LEU A 188 4.93 6.07 13.14
C LEU A 188 5.24 5.57 11.73
N ALA A 189 6.08 6.25 10.97
CA ALA A 189 6.55 5.80 9.67
C ALA A 189 7.31 4.47 9.77
N TRP A 190 8.17 4.34 10.79
CA TRP A 190 8.86 3.08 11.06
C TRP A 190 7.90 1.95 11.43
N VAL A 191 6.88 2.22 12.26
CA VAL A 191 5.84 1.24 12.63
C VAL A 191 5.07 0.78 11.40
N SER A 192 4.67 1.70 10.51
CA SER A 192 3.99 1.38 9.24
C SER A 192 4.84 0.47 8.37
N LEU A 193 6.13 0.78 8.19
CA LEU A 193 7.07 -0.04 7.44
C LEU A 193 7.19 -1.45 8.04
N CYS A 194 7.35 -1.56 9.38
CA CYS A 194 7.38 -2.84 10.07
C CYS A 194 6.11 -3.65 9.86
N GLY A 195 4.94 -2.98 9.88
CA GLY A 195 3.65 -3.59 9.61
C GLY A 195 3.55 -4.18 8.20
N GLY A 196 3.99 -3.42 7.19
CA GLY A 196 4.02 -3.90 5.80
C GLY A 196 4.94 -5.10 5.62
N LEU A 197 6.13 -5.08 6.22
CA LEU A 197 7.06 -6.22 6.20
C LEU A 197 6.51 -7.44 6.94
N ALA A 198 5.89 -7.24 8.11
CA ALA A 198 5.30 -8.32 8.89
C ALA A 198 4.08 -8.93 8.16
N LEU A 199 3.20 -8.10 7.59
CA LEU A 199 2.09 -8.53 6.75
C LEU A 199 2.56 -9.42 5.58
N ALA A 200 3.60 -8.98 4.86
CA ALA A 200 4.11 -9.70 3.70
C ALA A 200 4.62 -11.11 4.06
N ASN A 201 5.06 -11.33 5.31
CA ASN A 201 5.71 -12.57 5.76
C ASN A 201 4.85 -13.44 6.70
N ALA A 202 3.89 -12.86 7.45
CA ALA A 202 3.04 -13.62 8.37
C ALA A 202 1.54 -13.45 8.13
N GLY A 203 1.14 -12.55 7.21
CA GLY A 203 -0.25 -12.25 6.90
C GLY A 203 -0.92 -11.42 8.00
N LEU A 204 -2.22 -11.20 7.83
CA LEU A 204 -3.07 -10.45 8.76
C LEU A 204 -4.08 -11.37 9.46
N GLY A 205 -4.89 -10.81 10.35
CA GLY A 205 -5.86 -11.50 11.18
C GLY A 205 -7.31 -11.04 10.97
N ALA A 206 -8.08 -11.09 12.04
CA ALA A 206 -9.53 -10.88 12.01
C ALA A 206 -9.93 -9.43 11.75
N VAL A 207 -9.16 -8.44 12.20
CA VAL A 207 -9.51 -7.03 12.03
C VAL A 207 -9.50 -6.67 10.55
N HIS A 208 -8.41 -6.96 9.84
CA HIS A 208 -8.34 -6.75 8.40
C HIS A 208 -9.27 -7.68 7.61
N GLY A 209 -9.50 -8.91 8.11
CA GLY A 209 -10.46 -9.82 7.50
C GLY A 209 -11.91 -9.30 7.54
N LEU A 210 -12.27 -8.52 8.54
CA LEU A 210 -13.60 -7.91 8.69
C LEU A 210 -13.70 -6.53 8.04
N ALA A 211 -12.61 -5.79 7.90
CA ALA A 211 -12.61 -4.44 7.35
C ALA A 211 -13.09 -4.37 5.88
N GLY A 212 -12.88 -5.43 5.11
CA GLY A 212 -13.36 -5.50 3.72
C GLY A 212 -14.86 -5.73 3.57
N PRO A 213 -15.51 -6.63 4.37
CA PRO A 213 -16.95 -6.87 4.35
C PRO A 213 -17.80 -5.77 4.99
N ILE A 214 -17.28 -4.97 5.95
CA ILE A 214 -17.99 -3.89 6.64
C ILE A 214 -17.95 -2.60 5.83
#